data_fd081a53e15bbe6759f89aa76580fd42
#
_entry.id   fd081a53e15bbe6759f89aa76580fd42
#
_cell.length_a   1.000
_cell.length_b   1.000
_cell.length_c   1.000
_cell.angle_alpha   90.00
_cell.angle_beta   90.00
_cell.angle_gamma   90.00
#
_symmetry.space_group_name_H-M   'P 1'
#
loop_
_entity.id
_entity.type
_entity.pdbx_description
1 polymer ?
#
loop_
_entity_poly.entity_id
_entity_poly.type
_entity_poly.pdbx_seq_one_letter_code
_entity_poly.pdbx_strand_id
1 'polypeptide(L)'
;NMHIVYVSDAKAGHRSQAVGLYKAMQRISNSEVTFQEIAIQQLPIFTLLKGMLSHQLPLFEKKPDYIFGVGSHTQSRVLLLGKVYPQAKTVILMKPNFPFSWFDYAIIPEHDGVPESRHVITTQGALNPIVNEQRHQASQILIALGGSSKRHQWNEAKVLSAIQQIVENHPDGKIILTTSRRTPSEFLAHLVKQPYSQHLQIFPVEQTPQGWIFEEMQQAEAVWVTEDSVSMIFEALTAGCKVGVIGIDRLKEDRITQSIDHIIQSHLVSDSTSIQALPEPHAFKEAERVATYLLAQ
;
A
#
# COMPACT_ATOMS: atom_id res chain seq x y z
N ASN A 1 -28.23 1.56 3.16
CA ASN A 1 -27.21 0.52 3.01
C ASN A 1 -26.51 0.68 1.68
N MET A 2 -25.19 0.46 1.68
CA MET A 2 -24.37 0.54 0.48
C MET A 2 -23.73 -0.80 0.16
N HIS A 3 -23.63 -1.11 -1.12
CA HIS A 3 -23.02 -2.34 -1.59
C HIS A 3 -21.90 -2.01 -2.58
N ILE A 4 -20.71 -2.55 -2.32
CA ILE A 4 -19.53 -2.37 -3.17
C ILE A 4 -19.26 -3.69 -3.88
N VAL A 5 -19.11 -3.64 -5.19
CA VAL A 5 -18.63 -4.75 -5.99
C VAL A 5 -17.19 -4.46 -6.40
N TYR A 6 -16.30 -5.39 -6.11
CA TYR A 6 -14.89 -5.32 -6.50
C TYR A 6 -14.61 -6.32 -7.61
N VAL A 7 -14.18 -5.81 -8.76
CA VAL A 7 -13.77 -6.61 -9.91
C VAL A 7 -12.29 -6.97 -9.73
N SER A 8 -12.00 -8.23 -9.44
CA SER A 8 -10.69 -8.69 -9.01
C SER A 8 -9.88 -9.33 -10.14
N ASP A 9 -8.63 -8.92 -10.26
CA ASP A 9 -7.63 -9.58 -11.11
C ASP A 9 -6.76 -10.58 -10.35
N ALA A 10 -7.14 -10.92 -9.12
CA ALA A 10 -6.47 -11.86 -8.21
C ALA A 10 -5.08 -11.42 -7.72
N LYS A 11 -4.64 -10.20 -8.03
CA LYS A 11 -3.36 -9.69 -7.51
C LYS A 11 -3.53 -9.20 -6.08
N ALA A 12 -2.71 -9.71 -5.17
CA ALA A 12 -2.82 -9.41 -3.73
C ALA A 12 -2.64 -7.91 -3.43
N GLY A 13 -1.70 -7.24 -4.08
CA GLY A 13 -1.48 -5.81 -3.89
C GLY A 13 -2.66 -4.96 -4.37
N HIS A 14 -3.33 -5.36 -5.44
CA HIS A 14 -4.53 -4.70 -5.94
C HIS A 14 -5.70 -4.91 -4.99
N ARG A 15 -5.86 -6.13 -4.50
CA ARG A 15 -6.90 -6.43 -3.53
C ARG A 15 -6.74 -5.62 -2.24
N SER A 16 -5.51 -5.46 -1.78
CA SER A 16 -5.19 -4.67 -0.60
C SER A 16 -5.69 -3.22 -0.74
N GLN A 17 -5.53 -2.62 -1.90
CA GLN A 17 -6.02 -1.26 -2.16
C GLN A 17 -7.55 -1.18 -2.10
N ALA A 18 -8.23 -2.10 -2.78
CA ALA A 18 -9.70 -2.13 -2.81
C ALA A 18 -10.28 -2.38 -1.41
N VAL A 19 -9.71 -3.34 -0.68
CA VAL A 19 -10.14 -3.66 0.69
C VAL A 19 -9.87 -2.47 1.62
N GLY A 20 -8.74 -1.79 1.43
CA GLY A 20 -8.42 -0.59 2.20
C GLY A 20 -9.48 0.48 2.07
N LEU A 21 -9.92 0.76 0.85
CA LEU A 21 -10.96 1.74 0.60
C LEU A 21 -12.32 1.27 1.14
N TYR A 22 -12.67 0.01 0.91
CA TYR A 22 -13.90 -0.56 1.45
C TYR A 22 -13.99 -0.42 2.97
N LYS A 23 -12.92 -0.85 3.67
CA LYS A 23 -12.91 -0.79 5.13
C LYS A 23 -12.97 0.64 5.67
N ALA A 24 -12.32 1.57 4.98
CA ALA A 24 -12.41 2.98 5.35
C ALA A 24 -13.84 3.51 5.19
N MET A 25 -14.50 3.17 4.09
CA MET A 25 -15.91 3.54 3.89
C MET A 25 -16.81 2.92 4.94
N GLN A 26 -16.55 1.66 5.31
CA GLN A 26 -17.31 0.97 6.35
C GLN A 26 -17.17 1.66 7.72
N ARG A 27 -15.97 2.13 8.06
CA ARG A 27 -15.72 2.82 9.33
C ARG A 27 -16.39 4.19 9.40
N ILE A 28 -16.42 4.90 8.28
CA ILE A 28 -16.88 6.30 8.23
C ILE A 28 -18.37 6.40 7.99
N SER A 29 -18.94 5.49 7.22
CA SER A 29 -20.34 5.54 6.83
C SER A 29 -21.28 5.31 8.02
N ASN A 30 -22.40 6.03 8.02
CA ASN A 30 -23.49 5.80 8.97
C ASN A 30 -24.37 4.62 8.55
N SER A 31 -24.23 4.16 7.30
CA SER A 31 -24.97 3.03 6.76
C SER A 31 -24.12 1.78 6.80
N GLU A 32 -24.77 0.61 6.75
CA GLU A 32 -24.05 -0.65 6.55
C GLU A 32 -23.42 -0.65 5.17
N VAL A 33 -22.16 -1.06 5.08
CA VAL A 33 -21.43 -1.19 3.82
C VAL A 33 -21.02 -2.64 3.64
N THR A 34 -21.47 -3.26 2.54
CA THR A 34 -21.13 -4.64 2.21
C THR A 34 -20.20 -4.68 1.01
N PHE A 35 -19.51 -5.79 0.83
CA PHE A 35 -18.44 -5.94 -0.17
C PHE A 35 -18.54 -7.30 -0.83
N GLN A 36 -18.60 -7.33 -2.16
CA GLN A 36 -18.61 -8.55 -2.95
C GLN A 36 -17.46 -8.54 -3.93
N GLU A 37 -16.62 -9.56 -3.86
CA GLU A 37 -15.47 -9.72 -4.75
C GLU A 37 -15.85 -10.66 -5.89
N ILE A 38 -15.65 -10.23 -7.13
CA ILE A 38 -15.95 -11.02 -8.32
C ILE A 38 -14.71 -11.03 -9.22
N ALA A 39 -14.24 -12.23 -9.56
CA ALA A 39 -13.12 -12.37 -10.47
C ALA A 39 -13.48 -11.95 -11.90
N ILE A 40 -12.52 -11.38 -12.61
CA ILE A 40 -12.72 -10.97 -14.01
C ILE A 40 -13.20 -12.14 -14.88
N GLN A 41 -12.79 -13.38 -14.57
CA GLN A 41 -13.21 -14.57 -15.30
C GLN A 41 -14.69 -14.87 -15.12
N GLN A 42 -15.32 -14.40 -14.05
CA GLN A 42 -16.75 -14.56 -13.78
C GLN A 42 -17.59 -13.51 -14.52
N LEU A 43 -16.93 -12.55 -15.17
CA LEU A 43 -17.57 -11.45 -15.89
C LEU A 43 -17.09 -11.43 -17.36
N PRO A 44 -17.44 -12.45 -18.18
CA PRO A 44 -17.13 -12.40 -19.60
C PRO A 44 -17.76 -11.17 -20.24
N ILE A 45 -17.05 -10.55 -21.17
CA ILE A 45 -17.52 -9.32 -21.83
C ILE A 45 -18.92 -9.51 -22.42
N PHE A 46 -19.18 -10.68 -23.03
CA PHE A 46 -20.48 -10.97 -23.64
C PHE A 46 -21.62 -10.96 -22.61
N THR A 47 -21.36 -11.52 -21.41
CA THR A 47 -22.32 -11.50 -20.29
C THR A 47 -22.64 -10.06 -19.87
N LEU A 48 -21.63 -9.22 -19.81
CA LEU A 48 -21.81 -7.81 -19.45
C LEU A 48 -22.62 -7.06 -20.51
N LEU A 49 -22.35 -7.32 -21.79
CA LEU A 49 -23.10 -6.71 -22.87
C LEU A 49 -24.59 -7.12 -22.82
N LYS A 50 -24.89 -8.38 -22.52
CA LYS A 50 -26.26 -8.83 -22.31
C LYS A 50 -26.91 -8.14 -21.11
N GLY A 51 -26.18 -8.02 -20.02
CA GLY A 51 -26.66 -7.38 -18.80
C GLY A 51 -27.04 -5.91 -18.99
N MET A 52 -26.42 -5.24 -19.96
CA MET A 52 -26.76 -3.84 -20.28
C MET A 52 -28.18 -3.67 -20.74
N LEU A 53 -28.79 -4.69 -21.38
CA LEU A 53 -30.15 -4.63 -21.85
C LEU A 53 -31.19 -4.73 -20.73
N SER A 54 -30.91 -5.58 -19.73
CA SER A 54 -31.84 -5.82 -18.62
C SER A 54 -31.49 -5.02 -17.36
N HIS A 55 -30.32 -4.38 -17.32
CA HIS A 55 -29.79 -3.67 -16.17
C HIS A 55 -29.67 -4.54 -14.91
N GLN A 56 -29.39 -5.82 -15.11
CA GLN A 56 -29.15 -6.75 -14.02
C GLN A 56 -28.30 -7.94 -14.50
N LEU A 57 -27.62 -8.56 -13.54
CA LEU A 57 -26.85 -9.79 -13.74
C LEU A 57 -27.24 -10.79 -12.65
N PRO A 58 -27.47 -12.08 -12.99
CA PRO A 58 -27.86 -13.08 -11.99
C PRO A 58 -26.83 -13.27 -10.87
N LEU A 59 -25.57 -12.94 -11.14
CA LEU A 59 -24.47 -13.05 -10.19
C LEU A 59 -24.60 -12.09 -9.01
N PHE A 60 -25.38 -11.02 -9.16
CA PHE A 60 -25.52 -9.97 -8.14
C PHE A 60 -26.87 -10.10 -7.45
N GLU A 61 -26.85 -10.47 -6.17
CA GLU A 61 -28.04 -10.47 -5.33
C GLU A 61 -28.46 -9.04 -4.97
N LYS A 62 -27.48 -8.15 -4.84
CA LYS A 62 -27.72 -6.74 -4.54
C LYS A 62 -27.15 -5.89 -5.65
N LYS A 63 -27.86 -4.81 -6.00
CA LYS A 63 -27.34 -3.82 -6.94
C LYS A 63 -26.20 -3.07 -6.30
N PRO A 64 -25.07 -2.91 -7.01
CA PRO A 64 -23.95 -2.16 -6.45
C PRO A 64 -24.23 -0.66 -6.40
N ASP A 65 -23.74 -0.01 -5.34
CA ASP A 65 -23.67 1.44 -5.25
C ASP A 65 -22.30 1.94 -5.74
N TYR A 66 -21.27 1.12 -5.59
CA TYR A 66 -19.93 1.38 -6.08
C TYR A 66 -19.39 0.14 -6.77
N ILE A 67 -18.64 0.37 -7.85
CA ILE A 67 -17.93 -0.67 -8.58
C ILE A 67 -16.47 -0.30 -8.58
N PHE A 68 -15.67 -1.13 -7.89
CA PHE A 68 -14.22 -0.92 -7.76
C PHE A 68 -13.46 -1.81 -8.73
N GLY A 69 -12.40 -1.28 -9.29
CA GLY A 69 -11.38 -2.05 -9.98
C GLY A 69 -10.00 -1.48 -9.69
N VAL A 70 -8.98 -2.30 -9.78
CA VAL A 70 -7.59 -1.91 -9.56
C VAL A 70 -6.75 -2.46 -10.69
N GLY A 71 -6.03 -1.58 -11.37
CA GLY A 71 -5.13 -1.97 -12.43
C GLY A 71 -5.78 -2.16 -13.80
N SER A 72 -4.94 -2.36 -14.82
CA SER A 72 -5.35 -2.31 -16.23
C SER A 72 -6.28 -3.44 -16.66
N HIS A 73 -6.18 -4.61 -16.02
CA HIS A 73 -6.97 -5.77 -16.44
C HIS A 73 -8.44 -5.70 -16.03
N THR A 74 -8.82 -4.76 -15.16
CA THR A 74 -10.18 -4.64 -14.63
C THR A 74 -10.98 -3.53 -15.27
N GLN A 75 -10.34 -2.63 -16.01
CA GLN A 75 -10.93 -1.37 -16.48
C GLN A 75 -12.16 -1.56 -17.37
N SER A 76 -12.06 -2.42 -18.36
CA SER A 76 -13.18 -2.66 -19.30
C SER A 76 -14.41 -3.18 -18.57
N ARG A 77 -14.19 -4.11 -17.63
CA ARG A 77 -15.31 -4.70 -16.87
C ARG A 77 -15.94 -3.70 -15.92
N VAL A 78 -15.14 -2.86 -15.29
CA VAL A 78 -15.66 -1.77 -14.44
C VAL A 78 -16.55 -0.84 -15.26
N LEU A 79 -16.09 -0.43 -16.44
CA LEU A 79 -16.86 0.45 -17.31
C LEU A 79 -18.17 -0.20 -17.78
N LEU A 80 -18.12 -1.47 -18.19
CA LEU A 80 -19.32 -2.18 -18.65
C LEU A 80 -20.30 -2.43 -17.50
N LEU A 81 -19.80 -2.78 -16.30
CA LEU A 81 -20.66 -2.89 -15.12
C LEU A 81 -21.36 -1.56 -14.80
N GLY A 82 -20.66 -0.45 -14.98
CA GLY A 82 -21.27 0.87 -14.85
C GLY A 82 -22.40 1.13 -15.83
N LYS A 83 -22.36 0.49 -17.01
CA LYS A 83 -23.47 0.56 -17.98
C LYS A 83 -24.62 -0.37 -17.60
N VAL A 84 -24.31 -1.52 -17.00
CA VAL A 84 -25.34 -2.43 -16.47
C VAL A 84 -26.08 -1.78 -15.30
N TYR A 85 -25.33 -1.12 -14.42
CA TYR A 85 -25.85 -0.46 -13.22
C TYR A 85 -25.57 1.04 -13.26
N PRO A 86 -26.36 1.83 -14.01
CA PRO A 86 -26.08 3.26 -14.21
C PRO A 86 -26.11 4.10 -12.93
N GLN A 87 -26.76 3.60 -11.87
CA GLN A 87 -26.80 4.29 -10.58
C GLN A 87 -25.55 4.07 -9.74
N ALA A 88 -24.74 3.07 -10.09
CA ALA A 88 -23.50 2.80 -9.38
C ALA A 88 -22.41 3.78 -9.79
N LYS A 89 -21.52 4.13 -8.84
CA LYS A 89 -20.33 4.94 -9.09
C LYS A 89 -19.17 4.02 -9.42
N THR A 90 -18.54 4.24 -10.57
CA THR A 90 -17.33 3.49 -10.95
C THR A 90 -16.10 4.15 -10.35
N VAL A 91 -15.27 3.36 -9.67
CA VAL A 91 -14.04 3.81 -9.01
C VAL A 91 -12.89 2.95 -9.49
N ILE A 92 -11.98 3.55 -10.23
CA ILE A 92 -10.77 2.87 -10.66
C ILE A 92 -9.60 3.33 -9.79
N LEU A 93 -8.87 2.38 -9.24
CA LEU A 93 -7.66 2.65 -8.48
C LEU A 93 -6.45 2.37 -9.38
N MET A 94 -5.43 3.20 -9.27
CA MET A 94 -4.28 3.30 -10.16
C MET A 94 -4.66 3.96 -11.50
N LYS A 95 -3.65 4.50 -12.17
CA LYS A 95 -3.85 5.26 -13.41
C LYS A 95 -4.44 4.38 -14.51
N PRO A 96 -5.64 4.71 -15.01
CA PRO A 96 -6.25 3.93 -16.08
C PRO A 96 -5.63 4.24 -17.45
N ASN A 97 -5.80 3.29 -18.38
CA ASN A 97 -5.43 3.48 -19.78
C ASN A 97 -6.54 4.17 -20.59
N PHE A 98 -7.77 4.13 -20.08
CA PHE A 98 -8.91 4.83 -20.67
C PHE A 98 -8.99 6.27 -20.17
N PRO A 99 -9.71 7.16 -20.85
CA PRO A 99 -9.89 8.53 -20.37
C PRO A 99 -10.46 8.56 -18.95
N PHE A 100 -9.94 9.44 -18.12
CA PHE A 100 -10.36 9.55 -16.71
C PHE A 100 -11.87 9.88 -16.60
N SER A 101 -12.39 10.67 -17.52
CA SER A 101 -13.79 11.06 -17.53
C SER A 101 -14.77 9.91 -17.76
N TRP A 102 -14.28 8.75 -18.19
CA TRP A 102 -15.12 7.57 -18.36
C TRP A 102 -15.49 6.91 -17.03
N PHE A 103 -14.67 7.15 -15.99
CA PHE A 103 -14.93 6.67 -14.63
C PHE A 103 -15.53 7.81 -13.80
N ASP A 104 -16.37 7.47 -12.84
CA ASP A 104 -16.86 8.48 -11.90
C ASP A 104 -15.71 9.00 -11.03
N TYR A 105 -14.81 8.12 -10.59
CA TYR A 105 -13.65 8.50 -9.83
C TYR A 105 -12.44 7.65 -10.21
N ALA A 106 -11.28 8.30 -10.29
CA ALA A 106 -9.99 7.64 -10.46
C ALA A 106 -9.11 8.03 -9.27
N ILE A 107 -8.64 7.02 -8.53
CA ILE A 107 -7.78 7.20 -7.35
C ILE A 107 -6.35 6.88 -7.78
N ILE A 108 -5.51 7.90 -7.88
CA ILE A 108 -4.21 7.80 -8.55
C ILE A 108 -3.10 8.26 -7.60
N PRO A 109 -2.01 7.47 -7.44
CA PRO A 109 -0.86 7.93 -6.67
C PRO A 109 -0.27 9.21 -7.25
N GLU A 110 0.14 10.13 -6.37
CA GLU A 110 0.72 11.42 -6.77
C GLU A 110 1.90 11.26 -7.71
N HIS A 111 2.71 10.19 -7.55
CA HIS A 111 3.88 9.98 -8.39
C HIS A 111 3.55 9.70 -9.86
N ASP A 112 2.30 9.40 -10.20
CA ASP A 112 1.90 9.25 -11.60
C ASP A 112 1.71 10.60 -12.31
N GLY A 113 1.77 11.71 -11.56
CA GLY A 113 1.80 13.05 -12.13
C GLY A 113 0.50 13.52 -12.77
N VAL A 114 -0.63 12.94 -12.40
CA VAL A 114 -1.95 13.33 -12.91
C VAL A 114 -2.51 14.45 -12.04
N PRO A 115 -2.97 15.56 -12.64
CA PRO A 115 -3.58 16.65 -11.86
C PRO A 115 -4.88 16.23 -11.20
N GLU A 116 -5.12 16.72 -9.98
CA GLU A 116 -6.39 16.53 -9.32
C GLU A 116 -7.53 17.23 -10.05
N SER A 117 -8.71 16.64 -9.97
CA SER A 117 -9.94 17.21 -10.48
C SER A 117 -11.10 16.69 -9.63
N ARG A 118 -12.31 17.04 -10.04
CA ARG A 118 -13.51 16.52 -9.38
C ARG A 118 -13.61 14.99 -9.46
N HIS A 119 -13.06 14.38 -10.51
CA HIS A 119 -13.08 12.94 -10.74
C HIS A 119 -11.74 12.25 -10.48
N VAL A 120 -10.67 12.99 -10.23
CA VAL A 120 -9.34 12.46 -9.99
C VAL A 120 -8.90 12.85 -8.60
N ILE A 121 -8.72 11.85 -7.75
CA ILE A 121 -8.23 12.02 -6.38
C ILE A 121 -6.82 11.45 -6.33
N THR A 122 -5.85 12.29 -5.99
CA THR A 122 -4.48 11.83 -5.87
C THR A 122 -4.17 11.42 -4.43
N THR A 123 -3.30 10.42 -4.27
CA THR A 123 -2.93 9.88 -2.96
C THR A 123 -1.43 9.81 -2.80
N GLN A 124 -0.96 9.95 -1.57
CA GLN A 124 0.43 9.67 -1.22
C GLN A 124 0.58 8.15 -1.08
N GLY A 125 1.07 7.53 -2.14
CA GLY A 125 1.18 6.08 -2.25
C GLY A 125 -0.16 5.40 -2.53
N ALA A 126 -0.10 4.07 -2.63
CA ALA A 126 -1.28 3.25 -2.83
C ALA A 126 -2.05 3.09 -1.52
N LEU A 127 -3.36 2.98 -1.62
CA LEU A 127 -4.21 2.71 -0.46
C LEU A 127 -3.93 1.33 0.12
N ASN A 128 -4.16 1.19 1.41
CA ASN A 128 -3.99 -0.08 2.12
C ASN A 128 -5.01 -0.15 3.28
N PRO A 129 -5.26 -1.35 3.84
CA PRO A 129 -6.27 -1.52 4.90
C PRO A 129 -5.77 -1.23 6.31
N ILE A 130 -4.56 -0.76 6.48
CA ILE A 130 -3.96 -0.56 7.80
C ILE A 130 -4.58 0.65 8.49
N VAL A 131 -4.72 0.55 9.81
CA VAL A 131 -5.10 1.66 10.68
C VAL A 131 -4.08 1.73 11.81
N ASN A 132 -3.86 2.93 12.34
CA ASN A 132 -3.01 3.10 13.52
C ASN A 132 -3.82 2.68 14.76
N GLU A 133 -3.40 1.58 15.39
CA GLU A 133 -4.05 1.05 16.60
C GLU A 133 -3.51 1.70 17.88
N GLN A 134 -2.54 2.59 17.76
CA GLN A 134 -1.95 3.34 18.87
C GLN A 134 -1.37 2.42 19.96
N ARG A 135 -0.63 1.39 19.55
CA ARG A 135 0.02 0.42 20.44
C ARG A 135 1.54 0.45 20.35
N HIS A 136 2.10 1.52 19.80
CA HIS A 136 3.54 1.65 19.59
C HIS A 136 4.27 1.69 20.92
N GLN A 137 5.35 0.91 21.03
CA GLN A 137 6.16 0.81 22.22
C GLN A 137 7.46 1.56 22.02
N ALA A 138 7.84 2.38 23.00
CA ALA A 138 9.08 3.14 22.95
C ALA A 138 10.29 2.23 22.75
N SER A 139 11.21 2.64 21.90
CA SER A 139 12.47 1.94 21.59
C SER A 139 12.30 0.58 20.89
N GLN A 140 11.11 0.24 20.46
CA GLN A 140 10.91 -0.94 19.62
C GLN A 140 11.07 -0.55 18.14
N ILE A 141 11.94 -1.25 17.44
CA ILE A 141 12.35 -0.93 16.08
C ILE A 141 12.16 -2.15 15.19
N LEU A 142 11.61 -1.92 14.01
CA LEU A 142 11.50 -2.92 12.96
C LEU A 142 12.38 -2.49 11.78
N ILE A 143 13.23 -3.39 11.29
CA ILE A 143 13.94 -3.22 10.03
C ILE A 143 13.36 -4.19 9.03
N ALA A 144 12.79 -3.68 7.96
CA ALA A 144 12.12 -4.46 6.93
C ALA A 144 12.89 -4.34 5.62
N LEU A 145 13.52 -5.42 5.20
CA LEU A 145 14.39 -5.44 4.03
C LEU A 145 13.63 -5.92 2.79
N GLY A 146 13.83 -5.22 1.69
CA GLY A 146 13.35 -5.66 0.38
C GLY A 146 14.45 -6.38 -0.40
N GLY A 147 14.73 -5.93 -1.60
CA GLY A 147 15.72 -6.51 -2.49
C GLY A 147 15.85 -5.70 -3.76
N SER A 148 16.47 -6.27 -4.79
CA SER A 148 16.52 -5.64 -6.11
C SER A 148 15.14 -5.55 -6.74
N SER A 149 14.95 -4.56 -7.60
CA SER A 149 13.72 -4.32 -8.32
C SER A 149 14.04 -3.83 -9.74
N LYS A 150 13.04 -3.42 -10.50
CA LYS A 150 13.25 -2.80 -11.81
C LYS A 150 14.08 -1.52 -11.72
N ARG A 151 14.02 -0.83 -10.58
CA ARG A 151 14.63 0.49 -10.37
C ARG A 151 15.84 0.47 -9.47
N HIS A 152 16.02 -0.60 -8.72
CA HIS A 152 17.01 -0.66 -7.65
C HIS A 152 17.87 -1.89 -7.78
N GLN A 153 19.14 -1.72 -7.46
CA GLN A 153 20.12 -2.78 -7.32
C GLN A 153 20.45 -2.94 -5.86
N TRP A 154 20.32 -4.17 -5.34
CA TRP A 154 20.72 -4.47 -3.98
C TRP A 154 22.22 -4.19 -3.80
N ASN A 155 22.54 -3.46 -2.76
CA ASN A 155 23.92 -3.15 -2.40
C ASN A 155 24.14 -3.61 -0.96
N GLU A 156 24.72 -4.79 -0.82
CA GLU A 156 24.89 -5.41 0.51
C GLU A 156 25.67 -4.53 1.46
N ALA A 157 26.76 -3.90 0.99
CA ALA A 157 27.59 -3.06 1.83
C ALA A 157 26.82 -1.87 2.41
N LYS A 158 25.98 -1.23 1.58
CA LYS A 158 25.14 -0.11 2.04
C LYS A 158 24.12 -0.58 3.06
N VAL A 159 23.46 -1.72 2.82
CA VAL A 159 22.46 -2.25 3.72
C VAL A 159 23.08 -2.67 5.05
N LEU A 160 24.20 -3.39 5.02
CA LEU A 160 24.93 -3.78 6.25
C LEU A 160 25.37 -2.55 7.04
N SER A 161 25.89 -1.52 6.37
CA SER A 161 26.29 -0.29 7.02
C SER A 161 25.13 0.41 7.70
N ALA A 162 23.99 0.50 7.03
CA ALA A 162 22.79 1.11 7.62
C ALA A 162 22.30 0.34 8.84
N ILE A 163 22.25 -0.99 8.75
CA ILE A 163 21.85 -1.83 9.89
C ILE A 163 22.78 -1.64 11.06
N GLN A 164 24.10 -1.63 10.81
CA GLN A 164 25.09 -1.39 11.85
C GLN A 164 24.84 -0.05 12.56
N GLN A 165 24.64 1.01 11.81
CA GLN A 165 24.40 2.33 12.38
C GLN A 165 23.09 2.37 13.19
N ILE A 166 22.04 1.72 12.70
CA ILE A 166 20.77 1.64 13.44
C ILE A 166 21.00 0.92 14.78
N VAL A 167 21.71 -0.20 14.78
CA VAL A 167 22.02 -0.94 16.01
C VAL A 167 22.85 -0.08 16.96
N GLU A 168 23.91 0.55 16.48
CA GLU A 168 24.80 1.35 17.30
C GLU A 168 24.13 2.60 17.88
N ASN A 169 23.18 3.18 17.13
CA ASN A 169 22.42 4.35 17.60
C ASN A 169 21.36 3.99 18.64
N HIS A 170 21.04 2.72 18.80
CA HIS A 170 19.94 2.28 19.67
C HIS A 170 20.38 1.09 20.54
N PRO A 171 21.38 1.32 21.45
CA PRO A 171 21.92 0.22 22.26
C PRO A 171 20.90 -0.43 23.20
N ASP A 172 19.87 0.33 23.61
CA ASP A 172 18.82 -0.16 24.50
C ASP A 172 17.55 -0.53 23.72
N GLY A 173 17.58 -0.45 22.39
CA GLY A 173 16.41 -0.74 21.56
C GLY A 173 16.16 -2.23 21.39
N LYS A 174 14.89 -2.59 21.26
CA LYS A 174 14.50 -3.91 20.80
C LYS A 174 14.41 -3.84 19.28
N ILE A 175 15.32 -4.47 18.57
CA ILE A 175 15.46 -4.36 17.13
C ILE A 175 15.11 -5.69 16.46
N ILE A 176 14.01 -5.70 15.74
CA ILE A 176 13.51 -6.85 14.99
C ILE A 176 13.82 -6.60 13.53
N LEU A 177 14.37 -7.61 12.85
CA LEU A 177 14.69 -7.52 11.44
C LEU A 177 14.02 -8.63 10.68
N THR A 178 13.40 -8.29 9.54
CA THR A 178 12.80 -9.26 8.63
C THR A 178 13.24 -8.99 7.21
N THR A 179 13.04 -9.99 6.37
CA THR A 179 13.39 -9.97 4.95
C THR A 179 12.15 -10.01 4.08
N SER A 180 12.33 -9.98 2.77
CA SER A 180 11.30 -10.23 1.78
C SER A 180 11.76 -11.37 0.86
N ARG A 181 10.85 -11.84 -0.01
CA ARG A 181 11.21 -12.87 -1.00
C ARG A 181 12.28 -12.39 -1.97
N ARG A 182 12.44 -11.08 -2.14
CA ARG A 182 13.44 -10.47 -3.04
C ARG A 182 14.79 -10.28 -2.38
N THR A 183 14.89 -10.42 -1.07
CA THR A 183 16.17 -10.29 -0.36
C THR A 183 17.10 -11.42 -0.83
N PRO A 184 18.34 -11.11 -1.23
CA PRO A 184 19.28 -12.16 -1.66
C PRO A 184 19.43 -13.27 -0.63
N SER A 185 19.43 -14.51 -1.09
CA SER A 185 19.38 -15.69 -0.21
C SER A 185 20.56 -15.79 0.75
N GLU A 186 21.74 -15.28 0.36
CA GLU A 186 22.94 -15.32 1.17
C GLU A 186 23.08 -14.12 2.13
N PHE A 187 22.19 -13.13 2.03
CA PHE A 187 22.32 -11.90 2.80
C PHE A 187 22.32 -12.16 4.31
N LEU A 188 21.36 -12.96 4.80
CA LEU A 188 21.27 -13.24 6.23
C LEU A 188 22.50 -13.99 6.75
N ALA A 189 23.06 -14.89 5.93
CA ALA A 189 24.30 -15.59 6.31
C ALA A 189 25.45 -14.61 6.51
N HIS A 190 25.53 -13.58 5.69
CA HIS A 190 26.55 -12.53 5.85
C HIS A 190 26.25 -11.61 7.04
N LEU A 191 24.97 -11.27 7.26
CA LEU A 191 24.56 -10.42 8.37
C LEU A 191 24.89 -11.06 9.73
N VAL A 192 24.59 -12.34 9.91
CA VAL A 192 24.81 -13.02 11.20
C VAL A 192 26.28 -13.15 11.55
N LYS A 193 27.19 -13.01 10.60
CA LYS A 193 28.63 -12.98 10.85
C LYS A 193 29.10 -11.63 11.42
N GLN A 194 28.30 -10.60 11.34
CA GLN A 194 28.64 -9.27 11.84
C GLN A 194 28.45 -9.23 13.37
N PRO A 195 29.42 -8.67 14.14
CA PRO A 195 29.29 -8.63 15.60
C PRO A 195 28.03 -7.94 16.09
N TYR A 196 27.61 -6.85 15.43
CA TYR A 196 26.39 -6.11 15.82
C TYR A 196 25.10 -6.92 15.64
N SER A 197 25.13 -8.01 14.87
CA SER A 197 23.93 -8.83 14.63
C SER A 197 23.40 -9.48 15.91
N GLN A 198 24.22 -9.58 16.96
CA GLN A 198 23.79 -10.12 18.24
C GLN A 198 22.67 -9.29 18.89
N HIS A 199 22.57 -8.02 18.53
CA HIS A 199 21.52 -7.13 19.02
C HIS A 199 20.23 -7.20 18.20
N LEU A 200 20.21 -8.02 17.15
CA LEU A 200 19.05 -8.17 16.26
C LEU A 200 18.28 -9.44 16.60
N GLN A 201 16.95 -9.33 16.55
CA GLN A 201 16.07 -10.49 16.49
C GLN A 201 15.65 -10.67 15.04
N ILE A 202 16.15 -11.73 14.41
CA ILE A 202 15.99 -11.95 12.97
C ILE A 202 14.86 -12.94 12.71
N PHE A 203 13.89 -12.51 11.91
CA PHE A 203 12.74 -13.30 11.50
C PHE A 203 12.69 -13.34 9.96
N PRO A 204 13.32 -14.36 9.33
CA PRO A 204 13.24 -14.49 7.88
C PRO A 204 11.78 -14.59 7.41
N VAL A 205 11.47 -14.02 6.26
CA VAL A 205 10.09 -13.96 5.76
C VAL A 205 9.45 -15.36 5.67
N GLU A 206 10.25 -16.38 5.32
CA GLU A 206 9.79 -17.76 5.21
C GLU A 206 9.31 -18.35 6.54
N GLN A 207 9.72 -17.77 7.65
CA GLN A 207 9.38 -18.22 9.00
C GLN A 207 8.29 -17.38 9.64
N THR A 208 7.79 -16.36 8.95
CA THR A 208 6.76 -15.47 9.50
C THR A 208 5.39 -15.88 8.98
N PRO A 209 4.35 -15.87 9.83
CA PRO A 209 2.99 -16.11 9.37
C PRO A 209 2.46 -14.91 8.58
N GLN A 210 1.41 -15.14 7.81
CA GLN A 210 0.76 -14.08 7.04
C GLN A 210 0.28 -12.98 7.99
N GLY A 211 0.57 -11.72 7.63
CA GLY A 211 0.17 -10.56 8.42
C GLY A 211 1.10 -10.23 9.59
N TRP A 212 2.13 -11.05 9.83
CA TRP A 212 3.06 -10.84 10.93
C TRP A 212 3.70 -9.45 10.91
N ILE A 213 4.12 -8.98 9.73
CA ILE A 213 4.81 -7.71 9.61
C ILE A 213 3.91 -6.52 9.99
N PHE A 214 2.62 -6.61 9.71
CA PHE A 214 1.68 -5.54 10.06
C PHE A 214 1.44 -5.46 11.56
N GLU A 215 1.42 -6.59 12.25
CA GLU A 215 1.38 -6.61 13.70
C GLU A 215 2.65 -6.00 14.31
N GLU A 216 3.82 -6.31 13.73
CA GLU A 216 5.07 -5.70 14.18
C GLU A 216 5.07 -4.18 13.96
N MET A 217 4.49 -3.70 12.86
CA MET A 217 4.33 -2.26 12.61
C MET A 217 3.44 -1.58 13.66
N GLN A 218 2.43 -2.28 14.17
CA GLN A 218 1.58 -1.71 15.22
C GLN A 218 2.31 -1.53 16.55
N GLN A 219 3.37 -2.31 16.79
CA GLN A 219 4.13 -2.27 18.03
C GLN A 219 5.39 -1.43 17.91
N ALA A 220 5.97 -1.28 16.74
CA ALA A 220 7.22 -0.57 16.54
C ALA A 220 7.03 0.94 16.67
N GLU A 221 7.92 1.60 17.39
CA GLU A 221 8.00 3.06 17.40
C GLU A 221 8.52 3.57 16.06
N ALA A 222 9.51 2.86 15.50
CA ALA A 222 10.13 3.22 14.23
C ALA A 222 10.29 2.00 13.33
N VAL A 223 10.17 2.22 12.03
CA VAL A 223 10.40 1.20 11.01
C VAL A 223 11.39 1.75 9.99
N TRP A 224 12.45 1.00 9.72
CA TRP A 224 13.35 1.28 8.60
C TRP A 224 13.07 0.32 7.47
N VAL A 225 12.93 0.87 6.27
CA VAL A 225 12.57 0.12 5.07
C VAL A 225 13.57 0.45 3.96
N THR A 226 14.04 -0.54 3.22
CA THR A 226 14.85 -0.27 2.02
C THR A 226 13.99 0.40 0.95
N GLU A 227 14.53 1.37 0.24
CA GLU A 227 13.74 2.29 -0.61
C GLU A 227 13.00 1.62 -1.78
N ASP A 228 13.38 0.40 -2.13
CA ASP A 228 12.71 -0.37 -3.17
C ASP A 228 11.29 -0.82 -2.77
N SER A 229 11.04 -0.93 -1.47
CA SER A 229 9.76 -1.40 -0.91
C SER A 229 8.81 -0.24 -0.63
N VAL A 230 8.38 0.44 -1.70
CA VAL A 230 7.58 1.67 -1.60
C VAL A 230 6.26 1.44 -0.86
N SER A 231 5.56 0.35 -1.17
CA SER A 231 4.31 0.01 -0.48
C SER A 231 4.50 -0.12 1.02
N MET A 232 5.60 -0.73 1.45
CA MET A 232 5.89 -0.96 2.86
C MET A 232 6.17 0.35 3.60
N ILE A 233 6.80 1.32 2.93
CA ILE A 233 7.00 2.66 3.49
C ILE A 233 5.66 3.29 3.83
N PHE A 234 4.72 3.27 2.91
CA PHE A 234 3.40 3.87 3.13
C PHE A 234 2.54 3.06 4.12
N GLU A 235 2.72 1.75 4.16
CA GLU A 235 2.08 0.91 5.17
C GLU A 235 2.56 1.25 6.57
N ALA A 236 3.87 1.45 6.75
CA ALA A 236 4.44 1.85 8.03
C ALA A 236 3.96 3.24 8.46
N LEU A 237 3.86 4.19 7.52
CA LEU A 237 3.30 5.50 7.79
C LEU A 237 1.84 5.41 8.22
N THR A 238 1.06 4.59 7.55
CA THR A 238 -0.36 4.39 7.86
C THR A 238 -0.54 3.76 9.23
N ALA A 239 0.37 2.85 9.61
CA ALA A 239 0.35 2.24 10.96
C ALA A 239 0.72 3.23 12.06
N GLY A 240 1.28 4.40 11.72
CA GLY A 240 1.63 5.44 12.69
C GLY A 240 3.07 5.40 13.18
N CYS A 241 3.95 4.68 12.49
CA CYS A 241 5.35 4.60 12.86
C CYS A 241 6.13 5.83 12.41
N LYS A 242 7.24 6.11 13.10
CA LYS A 242 8.32 6.91 12.52
C LYS A 242 8.98 6.06 11.46
N VAL A 243 9.28 6.62 10.29
CA VAL A 243 9.80 5.85 9.17
C VAL A 243 11.14 6.38 8.70
N GLY A 244 12.11 5.47 8.65
CA GLY A 244 13.42 5.69 8.03
C GLY A 244 13.52 4.90 6.72
N VAL A 245 14.24 5.45 5.76
CA VAL A 245 14.48 4.82 4.47
C VAL A 245 15.95 4.47 4.36
N ILE A 246 16.23 3.20 4.05
CA ILE A 246 17.59 2.73 3.78
C ILE A 246 17.80 2.81 2.26
N GLY A 247 18.71 3.68 1.84
CA GLY A 247 19.04 3.84 0.42
C GLY A 247 19.79 2.66 -0.13
N ILE A 248 19.44 2.23 -1.33
CA ILE A 248 20.21 1.28 -2.14
C ILE A 248 20.43 1.90 -3.51
N ASP A 249 21.19 1.21 -4.38
CA ASP A 249 21.57 1.78 -5.66
C ASP A 249 20.37 1.90 -6.60
N ARG A 250 20.26 3.04 -7.27
CA ARG A 250 19.21 3.27 -8.24
C ARG A 250 19.72 2.97 -9.64
N LEU A 251 19.01 2.10 -10.36
CA LEU A 251 19.30 1.79 -11.76
C LEU A 251 18.76 2.85 -12.71
N LYS A 252 17.72 3.56 -12.28
CA LYS A 252 17.12 4.65 -13.04
C LYS A 252 16.43 5.63 -12.12
N GLU A 253 16.29 6.86 -12.60
CA GLU A 253 15.48 7.88 -11.97
C GLU A 253 14.14 7.97 -12.70
N ASP A 254 13.05 7.81 -11.98
CA ASP A 254 11.72 7.92 -12.53
C ASP A 254 10.76 8.55 -11.49
N ARG A 255 9.47 8.57 -11.79
CA ARG A 255 8.48 9.17 -10.90
C ARG A 255 8.43 8.49 -9.52
N ILE A 256 8.71 7.20 -9.47
CA ILE A 256 8.68 6.44 -8.20
C ILE A 256 9.89 6.79 -7.35
N THR A 257 11.10 6.82 -7.93
CA THR A 257 12.30 7.24 -7.17
C THR A 257 12.19 8.70 -6.74
N GLN A 258 11.62 9.57 -7.59
CA GLN A 258 11.36 10.97 -7.25
C GLN A 258 10.36 11.08 -6.11
N SER A 259 9.38 10.19 -6.02
CA SER A 259 8.41 10.21 -4.94
C SER A 259 9.05 9.92 -3.58
N ILE A 260 10.06 9.06 -3.54
CA ILE A 260 10.84 8.80 -2.33
C ILE A 260 11.61 10.05 -1.93
N ASP A 261 12.28 10.71 -2.87
CA ASP A 261 12.96 11.97 -2.60
C ASP A 261 11.99 13.02 -2.06
N HIS A 262 10.79 13.08 -2.63
CA HIS A 262 9.76 14.02 -2.21
C HIS A 262 9.31 13.80 -0.75
N ILE A 263 9.07 12.56 -0.35
CA ILE A 263 8.63 12.28 1.01
C ILE A 263 9.76 12.48 2.04
N ILE A 264 11.01 12.35 1.62
CA ILE A 264 12.16 12.74 2.47
C ILE A 264 12.20 14.27 2.61
N GLN A 265 12.10 15.00 1.51
CA GLN A 265 12.14 16.47 1.50
C GLN A 265 10.97 17.10 2.26
N SER A 266 9.80 16.46 2.21
CA SER A 266 8.62 16.95 2.91
C SER A 266 8.52 16.47 4.36
N HIS A 267 9.55 15.80 4.87
CA HIS A 267 9.66 15.34 6.25
C HIS A 267 8.55 14.36 6.68
N LEU A 268 8.08 13.54 5.75
CA LEU A 268 7.25 12.37 6.09
C LEU A 268 8.12 11.22 6.59
N VAL A 269 9.28 11.06 5.98
CA VAL A 269 10.29 10.05 6.32
C VAL A 269 11.67 10.71 6.36
N SER A 270 12.69 9.97 6.81
CA SER A 270 14.08 10.44 6.79
C SER A 270 15.00 9.31 6.34
N ASP A 271 16.14 9.67 5.79
CA ASP A 271 17.21 8.72 5.47
C ASP A 271 18.23 8.58 6.62
N SER A 272 17.96 9.17 7.77
CA SER A 272 18.79 9.05 8.96
C SER A 272 18.66 7.65 9.56
N THR A 273 19.73 7.21 10.25
CA THR A 273 19.78 5.93 10.98
C THR A 273 19.53 6.10 12.47
N SER A 274 19.13 7.28 12.93
CA SER A 274 18.81 7.55 14.33
C SER A 274 17.32 7.89 14.47
N ILE A 275 16.64 7.22 15.42
CA ILE A 275 15.22 7.43 15.67
C ILE A 275 14.90 8.89 16.04
N GLN A 276 15.85 9.57 16.70
CA GLN A 276 15.67 10.98 17.09
C GLN A 276 15.64 11.91 15.88
N ALA A 277 16.23 11.51 14.77
CA ALA A 277 16.21 12.29 13.52
C ALA A 277 15.08 11.90 12.59
N LEU A 278 14.29 10.90 12.94
CA LEU A 278 13.10 10.56 12.16
C LEU A 278 11.98 11.55 12.48
N PRO A 279 11.16 11.92 11.48
CA PRO A 279 10.03 12.82 11.72
C PRO A 279 9.04 12.22 12.71
N GLU A 280 8.43 13.07 13.53
CA GLU A 280 7.34 12.65 14.40
C GLU A 280 6.16 12.15 13.54
N PRO A 281 5.50 11.07 13.95
CA PRO A 281 4.36 10.57 13.20
C PRO A 281 3.21 11.57 13.30
N HIS A 282 2.52 11.75 12.19
CA HIS A 282 1.29 12.52 12.12
C HIS A 282 0.21 11.63 11.48
N ALA A 283 -1.04 12.08 11.55
CA ALA A 283 -2.13 11.29 11.01
C ALA A 283 -1.94 11.09 9.50
N PHE A 284 -1.61 9.87 9.10
CA PHE A 284 -1.49 9.48 7.70
C PHE A 284 -2.60 8.48 7.39
N LYS A 285 -3.69 8.97 6.77
CA LYS A 285 -4.95 8.22 6.63
C LYS A 285 -5.51 8.40 5.22
N GLU A 286 -4.78 7.96 4.21
CA GLU A 286 -5.15 8.19 2.83
C GLU A 286 -6.46 7.49 2.44
N ALA A 287 -6.67 6.24 2.86
CA ALA A 287 -7.91 5.53 2.57
C ALA A 287 -9.12 6.24 3.19
N GLU A 288 -9.00 6.74 4.43
CA GLU A 288 -10.08 7.48 5.08
C GLU A 288 -10.35 8.82 4.38
N ARG A 289 -9.29 9.50 3.93
CA ARG A 289 -9.44 10.76 3.20
C ARG A 289 -10.22 10.55 1.90
N VAL A 290 -9.87 9.50 1.14
CA VAL A 290 -10.58 9.17 -0.09
C VAL A 290 -12.02 8.74 0.21
N ALA A 291 -12.21 7.89 1.22
CA ALA A 291 -13.55 7.45 1.60
C ALA A 291 -14.45 8.62 2.02
N THR A 292 -13.92 9.55 2.78
CA THR A 292 -14.65 10.76 3.18
C THR A 292 -15.09 11.57 1.96
N TYR A 293 -14.19 11.73 0.99
CA TYR A 293 -14.52 12.43 -0.25
C TYR A 293 -15.65 11.72 -1.01
N LEU A 294 -15.53 10.40 -1.21
CA LEU A 294 -16.55 9.64 -1.96
C LEU A 294 -17.91 9.69 -1.28
N LEU A 295 -17.96 9.56 0.04
CA LEU A 295 -19.22 9.55 0.79
C LEU A 295 -19.88 10.93 0.85
N ALA A 296 -19.15 11.99 0.61
CA ALA A 296 -19.67 13.36 0.60
C ALA A 296 -20.28 13.76 -0.76
N GLN A 297 -20.12 12.94 -1.79
CA GLN A 297 -20.62 13.24 -3.14
C GLN A 297 -22.04 12.80 -3.39
#